data_d13e2b8373589084b5e4780a5ad40e68
#
_entry.id   d13e2b8373589084b5e4780a5ad40e68
#
_cell.length_a   1.000
_cell.length_b   1.000
_cell.length_c   1.000
_cell.angle_alpha   90.00
_cell.angle_beta   90.00
_cell.angle_gamma   90.00
#
_symmetry.space_group_name_H-M   'P 1'
#
loop_
_entity.id
_entity.type
_entity.pdbx_description
1 polymer ?
#
loop_
_entity_poly.entity_id
_entity_poly.type
_entity_poly.pdbx_seq_one_letter_code
_entity_poly.pdbx_strand_id
1 'polypeptide(L)'
;FMLIQEKINQIKEDFSYFDNWEDKYQYLIDLGKKLPKLEDKYKTEDFRVQGSTSNLWVIPQLSDDKLKFIGASDSVIVQGLFYLVQFVYNDEEPQNILKQPLDFFEEIGLSSHLGPSRSNGLNSLKKKIMSIATELSKN
;
A
#
# COMPACT_ATOMS: atom_id res chain seq x y z
N PHE A 1 -12.80 10.96 11.35
CA PHE A 1 -12.42 11.06 9.93
C PHE A 1 -11.08 11.77 9.79
N MET A 2 -10.12 11.13 9.13
CA MET A 2 -8.78 11.68 8.92
C MET A 2 -8.56 11.99 7.45
N LEU A 3 -7.97 13.14 7.16
CA LEU A 3 -7.52 13.48 5.81
C LEU A 3 -6.30 12.63 5.44
N ILE A 4 -6.07 12.45 4.14
CA ILE A 4 -4.92 11.69 3.65
C ILE A 4 -3.62 12.22 4.27
N GLN A 5 -3.42 13.54 4.28
CA GLN A 5 -2.21 14.12 4.84
C GLN A 5 -2.05 13.83 6.34
N GLU A 6 -3.14 13.81 7.08
CA GLU A 6 -3.11 13.45 8.50
C GLU A 6 -2.68 11.99 8.71
N LYS A 7 -3.17 11.09 7.85
CA LYS A 7 -2.77 9.68 7.88
C LYS A 7 -1.29 9.51 7.56
N ILE A 8 -0.79 10.24 6.56
CA ILE A 8 0.64 10.22 6.20
C ILE A 8 1.47 10.72 7.37
N ASN A 9 1.06 11.81 8.01
CA ASN A 9 1.75 12.35 9.18
C ASN A 9 1.78 11.35 10.34
N GLN A 10 0.70 10.60 10.52
CA GLN A 10 0.64 9.57 11.55
C GLN A 10 1.65 8.45 11.27
N ILE A 11 1.79 8.02 10.02
CA ILE A 11 2.78 7.02 9.63
C ILE A 11 4.19 7.53 9.93
N LYS A 12 4.47 8.77 9.56
CA LYS A 12 5.80 9.38 9.81
C LYS A 12 6.11 9.40 11.31
N GLU A 13 5.15 9.79 12.10
CA GLU A 13 5.31 9.83 13.56
C GLU A 13 5.56 8.43 14.11
N ASP A 14 4.76 7.45 13.69
CA ASP A 14 4.89 6.07 14.19
C ASP A 14 6.28 5.50 13.86
N PHE A 15 6.78 5.71 12.65
CA PHE A 15 8.10 5.22 12.25
C PHE A 15 9.22 5.96 12.99
N SER A 16 8.99 7.20 13.40
CA SER A 16 10.01 8.00 14.11
C SER A 16 10.31 7.47 15.50
N TYR A 17 9.44 6.65 16.08
CA TYR A 17 9.68 6.06 17.40
C TYR A 17 10.76 4.98 17.40
N PHE A 18 11.16 4.50 16.23
CA PHE A 18 12.16 3.44 16.12
C PHE A 18 13.51 4.05 15.75
N ASP A 19 14.56 3.67 16.47
CA ASP A 19 15.89 4.27 16.30
C ASP A 19 16.69 3.67 15.13
N ASN A 20 16.36 2.46 14.72
CA ASN A 20 17.12 1.76 13.70
C ASN A 20 16.17 1.08 12.68
N TRP A 21 16.74 0.68 11.54
CA TRP A 21 15.95 0.10 10.46
C TRP A 21 15.50 -1.33 10.73
N GLU A 22 16.21 -2.09 11.56
CA GLU A 22 15.76 -3.43 11.95
C GLU A 22 14.41 -3.36 12.66
N ASP A 23 14.27 -2.43 13.59
CA ASP A 23 13.03 -2.24 14.34
C ASP A 23 11.93 -1.66 13.44
N LYS A 24 12.28 -0.76 12.52
CA LYS A 24 11.31 -0.22 11.54
C LYS A 24 10.79 -1.32 10.63
N TYR A 25 11.65 -2.21 10.17
CA TYR A 25 11.23 -3.37 9.36
C TYR A 25 10.33 -4.31 10.15
N GLN A 26 10.68 -4.58 11.39
CA GLN A 26 9.84 -5.44 12.23
C GLN A 26 8.46 -4.81 12.45
N TYR A 27 8.42 -3.51 12.67
CA TYR A 27 7.15 -2.77 12.77
C TYR A 27 6.34 -2.90 11.48
N LEU A 28 6.98 -2.72 10.34
CA LEU A 28 6.32 -2.86 9.03
C LEU A 28 5.75 -4.27 8.84
N ILE A 29 6.53 -5.31 9.17
CA ILE A 29 6.07 -6.70 9.10
C ILE A 29 4.86 -6.91 10.01
N ASP A 30 4.91 -6.38 11.21
CA ASP A 30 3.81 -6.50 12.18
C ASP A 30 2.54 -5.81 11.69
N LEU A 31 2.67 -4.67 11.02
CA LEU A 31 1.53 -4.00 10.39
C LEU A 31 0.89 -4.88 9.31
N GLY A 32 1.72 -5.53 8.50
CA GLY A 32 1.22 -6.42 7.46
C GLY A 32 0.42 -7.60 8.00
N LYS A 33 0.75 -8.06 9.20
CA LYS A 33 0.01 -9.14 9.87
C LYS A 33 -1.40 -8.73 10.28
N LYS A 34 -1.68 -7.44 10.35
CA LYS A 34 -3.02 -6.92 10.69
C LYS A 34 -3.98 -6.93 9.50
N LEU A 35 -3.48 -7.16 8.29
CA LEU A 35 -4.34 -7.24 7.12
C LEU A 35 -5.31 -8.40 7.26
N PRO A 36 -6.60 -8.22 6.90
CA PRO A 36 -7.53 -9.32 6.81
C PRO A 36 -7.02 -10.36 5.83
N LYS A 37 -7.27 -11.64 6.12
CA LYS A 37 -6.89 -12.72 5.21
C LYS A 37 -7.63 -12.55 3.89
N LEU A 38 -6.89 -12.56 2.78
CA LEU A 38 -7.49 -12.52 1.45
C LEU A 38 -8.06 -13.88 1.10
N GLU A 39 -9.32 -13.90 0.66
CA GLU A 39 -9.94 -15.14 0.18
C GLU A 39 -9.24 -15.66 -1.07
N ASP A 40 -9.10 -16.98 -1.18
CA ASP A 40 -8.36 -17.61 -2.26
C ASP A 40 -8.95 -17.31 -3.64
N LYS A 41 -10.25 -17.02 -3.72
CA LYS A 41 -10.91 -16.65 -5.00
C LYS A 41 -10.30 -15.41 -5.64
N TYR A 42 -9.65 -14.55 -4.85
CA TYR A 42 -9.00 -13.34 -5.36
C TYR A 42 -7.53 -13.55 -5.74
N LYS A 43 -6.95 -14.68 -5.38
CA LYS A 43 -5.53 -14.97 -5.67
C LYS A 43 -5.38 -15.56 -7.07
N THR A 44 -5.75 -14.76 -8.07
CA THR A 44 -5.74 -15.14 -9.48
C THR A 44 -4.88 -14.18 -10.28
N GLU A 45 -4.55 -14.55 -11.52
CA GLU A 45 -3.77 -13.70 -12.42
C GLU A 45 -4.45 -12.37 -12.71
N ASP A 46 -5.79 -12.33 -12.72
CA ASP A 46 -6.52 -11.09 -12.97
C ASP A 46 -6.23 -10.00 -11.93
N PHE A 47 -5.99 -10.41 -10.70
CA PHE A 47 -5.74 -9.48 -9.60
C PHE A 47 -4.27 -9.38 -9.21
N ARG A 48 -3.42 -10.18 -9.85
CA ARG A 48 -1.99 -10.17 -9.57
C ARG A 48 -1.35 -8.90 -10.13
N VAL A 49 -0.54 -8.25 -9.30
CA VAL A 49 0.19 -7.05 -9.71
C VAL A 49 1.38 -7.46 -10.57
N GLN A 50 1.44 -6.93 -11.79
CA GLN A 50 2.52 -7.24 -12.73
C GLN A 50 3.80 -6.52 -12.35
N GLY A 51 4.94 -7.16 -12.61
CA GLY A 51 6.25 -6.57 -12.37
C GLY A 51 6.82 -6.81 -10.97
N SER A 52 6.04 -7.39 -10.07
CA SER A 52 6.53 -7.76 -8.74
C SER A 52 7.19 -9.13 -8.77
N THR A 53 8.34 -9.27 -8.11
CA THR A 53 9.01 -10.58 -7.97
C THR A 53 8.28 -11.47 -6.96
N SER A 54 7.60 -10.89 -5.99
CA SER A 54 6.72 -11.59 -5.07
C SER A 54 5.31 -11.63 -5.63
N ASN A 55 4.51 -12.62 -5.22
CA ASN A 55 3.10 -12.58 -5.51
C ASN A 55 2.46 -11.46 -4.70
N LEU A 56 1.71 -10.62 -5.38
CA LEU A 56 0.98 -9.51 -4.78
C LEU A 56 -0.34 -9.39 -5.52
N TRP A 57 -1.46 -9.49 -4.79
CA TRP A 57 -2.79 -9.31 -5.34
C TRP A 57 -3.40 -8.07 -4.73
N VAL A 58 -4.00 -7.23 -5.58
CA VAL A 58 -4.68 -6.00 -5.16
C VAL A 58 -6.03 -5.94 -5.85
N ILE A 59 -7.08 -5.82 -5.06
CA ILE A 59 -8.45 -5.82 -5.56
C ILE A 59 -9.12 -4.52 -5.11
N PRO A 60 -9.57 -3.68 -6.04
CA PRO A 60 -10.35 -2.49 -5.68
C PRO A 60 -11.80 -2.86 -5.40
N GLN A 61 -12.38 -2.17 -4.44
CA GLN A 61 -13.80 -2.25 -4.14
C GLN A 61 -14.33 -0.81 -4.08
N LEU A 62 -15.29 -0.50 -4.93
CA LEU A 62 -15.91 0.83 -4.99
C LEU A 62 -17.29 0.76 -4.34
N SER A 63 -17.53 1.61 -3.36
CA SER A 63 -18.81 1.70 -2.67
C SER A 63 -19.06 3.16 -2.31
N ASP A 64 -20.22 3.71 -2.71
CA ASP A 64 -20.58 5.11 -2.49
C ASP A 64 -19.49 6.09 -2.97
N ASP A 65 -18.94 5.82 -4.17
CA ASP A 65 -17.88 6.60 -4.80
C ASP A 65 -16.53 6.58 -4.05
N LYS A 66 -16.40 5.75 -3.04
CA LYS A 66 -15.16 5.61 -2.27
C LYS A 66 -14.50 4.27 -2.53
N LEU A 67 -13.17 4.29 -2.64
CA LEU A 67 -12.37 3.11 -2.87
C LEU A 67 -11.94 2.47 -1.57
N LYS A 68 -11.92 1.15 -1.59
CA LYS A 68 -11.19 0.32 -0.63
C LYS A 68 -10.32 -0.63 -1.43
N PHE A 69 -9.17 -0.97 -0.88
CA PHE A 69 -8.28 -1.95 -1.48
C PHE A 69 -8.17 -3.13 -0.52
N ILE A 70 -8.41 -4.33 -1.04
CA ILE A 70 -8.05 -5.55 -0.32
C ILE A 70 -6.92 -6.23 -1.07
N GLY A 71 -6.11 -7.01 -0.37
CA GLY A 71 -4.99 -7.65 -1.03
C GLY A 71 -4.14 -8.47 -0.08
N ALA A 72 -3.14 -9.11 -0.65
CA ALA A 72 -2.17 -9.89 0.08
C ALA A 72 -0.89 -10.07 -0.73
N SER A 73 0.18 -10.41 -0.05
CA SER A 73 1.44 -10.79 -0.68
C SER A 73 2.05 -11.96 0.06
N ASP A 74 2.84 -12.76 -0.64
CA ASP A 74 3.67 -13.80 -0.01
C ASP A 74 4.98 -13.23 0.57
N SER A 75 5.29 -11.97 0.31
CA SER A 75 6.39 -11.25 0.95
C SER A 75 5.87 -10.49 2.16
N VAL A 76 6.42 -10.75 3.34
CA VAL A 76 5.99 -10.09 4.59
C VAL A 76 6.25 -8.58 4.56
N ILE A 77 7.33 -8.15 3.89
CA ILE A 77 7.63 -6.72 3.75
C ILE A 77 6.63 -6.03 2.81
N VAL A 78 6.36 -6.65 1.66
CA VAL A 78 5.39 -6.10 0.69
C VAL A 78 3.99 -6.05 1.32
N GLN A 79 3.65 -7.04 2.13
CA GLN A 79 2.39 -7.04 2.86
C GLN A 79 2.28 -5.86 3.81
N GLY A 80 3.37 -5.51 4.49
CA GLY A 80 3.44 -4.30 5.33
C GLY A 80 3.29 -3.03 4.51
N LEU A 81 3.94 -2.95 3.36
CA LEU A 81 3.81 -1.80 2.45
C LEU A 81 2.36 -1.66 1.99
N PHE A 82 1.70 -2.76 1.67
CA PHE A 82 0.30 -2.74 1.28
C PHE A 82 -0.60 -2.27 2.44
N TYR A 83 -0.30 -2.66 3.67
CA TYR A 83 -1.03 -2.15 4.83
C TYR A 83 -0.98 -0.62 4.89
N LEU A 84 0.18 -0.02 4.65
CA LEU A 84 0.32 1.43 4.64
C LEU A 84 -0.51 2.08 3.53
N VAL A 85 -0.53 1.49 2.35
CA VAL A 85 -1.39 1.95 1.25
C VAL A 85 -2.86 1.91 1.66
N GLN A 86 -3.28 0.80 2.24
CA GLN A 86 -4.64 0.62 2.71
C GLN A 86 -5.00 1.65 3.77
N PHE A 87 -4.11 1.88 4.73
CA PHE A 87 -4.32 2.85 5.79
C PHE A 87 -4.54 4.26 5.23
N VAL A 88 -3.74 4.65 4.24
CA VAL A 88 -3.78 6.01 3.68
C VAL A 88 -4.97 6.20 2.74
N TYR A 89 -5.27 5.22 1.91
CA TYR A 89 -6.20 5.41 0.78
C TYR A 89 -7.57 4.77 0.95
N ASN A 90 -7.79 3.88 1.90
CA ASN A 90 -9.12 3.32 2.08
C ASN A 90 -10.12 4.40 2.45
N ASP A 91 -11.31 4.29 1.88
CA ASP A 91 -12.42 5.22 2.05
C ASP A 91 -12.20 6.59 1.42
N GLU A 92 -11.30 6.67 0.43
CA GLU A 92 -11.06 7.88 -0.34
C GLU A 92 -11.70 7.79 -1.73
N GLU A 93 -12.11 8.93 -2.26
CA GLU A 93 -12.54 9.01 -3.65
C GLU A 93 -11.33 8.87 -4.58
N PRO A 94 -11.48 8.21 -5.75
CA PRO A 94 -10.35 7.98 -6.66
C PRO A 94 -9.56 9.25 -7.02
N GLN A 95 -10.26 10.34 -7.27
CA GLN A 95 -9.60 11.61 -7.64
C GLN A 95 -8.75 12.16 -6.51
N ASN A 96 -9.10 11.91 -5.24
CA ASN A 96 -8.32 12.34 -4.10
C ASN A 96 -7.02 11.55 -3.99
N ILE A 97 -7.06 10.27 -4.34
CA ILE A 97 -5.87 9.42 -4.39
C ILE A 97 -4.90 9.97 -5.43
N LEU A 98 -5.38 10.38 -6.60
CA LEU A 98 -4.55 10.92 -7.67
C LEU A 98 -3.88 12.25 -7.28
N LYS A 99 -4.53 13.03 -6.42
CA LYS A 99 -3.96 14.30 -5.93
C LYS A 99 -2.86 14.09 -4.89
N GLN A 100 -2.81 12.91 -4.28
CA GLN A 100 -1.85 12.59 -3.22
C GLN A 100 -1.12 11.29 -3.59
N PRO A 101 -0.17 11.34 -4.53
CA PRO A 101 0.55 10.13 -4.92
C PRO A 101 1.40 9.56 -3.79
N LEU A 102 1.86 8.32 -3.98
CA LEU A 102 2.53 7.52 -2.95
C LEU A 102 3.98 7.94 -2.68
N ASP A 103 4.22 9.24 -2.51
CA ASP A 103 5.57 9.76 -2.23
C ASP A 103 5.95 9.62 -0.75
N PHE A 104 4.99 9.35 0.11
CA PHE A 104 5.26 9.24 1.54
C PHE A 104 6.23 8.12 1.90
N PHE A 105 6.34 7.09 1.07
CA PHE A 105 7.34 6.03 1.27
C PHE A 105 8.76 6.60 1.24
N GLU A 106 9.00 7.58 0.38
CA GLU A 106 10.30 8.26 0.30
C GLU A 106 10.51 9.16 1.51
N GLU A 107 9.47 9.84 1.94
CA GLU A 107 9.54 10.75 3.07
C GLU A 107 9.88 10.04 4.39
N ILE A 108 9.44 8.80 4.56
CA ILE A 108 9.80 8.01 5.76
C ILE A 108 11.09 7.19 5.55
N GLY A 109 11.73 7.31 4.39
CA GLY A 109 13.01 6.68 4.10
C GLY A 109 12.93 5.21 3.69
N LEU A 110 11.72 4.66 3.51
CA LEU A 110 11.57 3.24 3.15
C LEU A 110 12.20 2.93 1.80
N SER A 111 12.01 3.81 0.81
CA SER A 111 12.52 3.58 -0.55
C SER A 111 14.02 3.35 -0.59
N SER A 112 14.79 4.09 0.22
CA SER A 112 16.25 3.99 0.24
C SER A 112 16.78 2.81 1.05
N HIS A 113 15.93 2.15 1.84
CA HIS A 113 16.31 1.05 2.71
C HIS A 113 15.76 -0.31 2.27
N LEU A 114 15.10 -0.36 1.11
CA LEU A 114 14.63 -1.62 0.53
C LEU A 114 15.66 -2.15 -0.45
N GLY A 115 15.84 -3.47 -0.48
CA GLY A 115 16.64 -4.11 -1.52
C GLY A 115 15.95 -4.03 -2.87
N PRO A 116 16.66 -4.40 -3.99
CA PRO A 116 16.11 -4.28 -5.34
C PRO A 116 14.76 -4.96 -5.56
N SER A 117 14.58 -6.18 -5.05
CA SER A 117 13.32 -6.93 -5.19
C SER A 117 12.16 -6.23 -4.50
N ARG A 118 12.41 -5.70 -3.32
CA ARG A 118 11.38 -5.01 -2.53
C ARG A 118 11.05 -3.65 -3.11
N SER A 119 12.05 -2.94 -3.64
CA SER A 119 11.84 -1.68 -4.36
C SER A 119 11.00 -1.91 -5.63
N ASN A 120 11.23 -3.01 -6.34
CA ASN A 120 10.42 -3.41 -7.48
C ASN A 120 8.96 -3.63 -7.05
N GLY A 121 8.75 -4.36 -5.96
CA GLY A 121 7.41 -4.60 -5.41
C GLY A 121 6.69 -3.30 -5.07
N LEU A 122 7.39 -2.38 -4.43
CA LEU A 122 6.83 -1.08 -4.09
C LEU A 122 6.45 -0.28 -5.34
N ASN A 123 7.34 -0.23 -6.34
CA ASN A 123 7.06 0.49 -7.59
C ASN A 123 5.88 -0.11 -8.34
N SER A 124 5.79 -1.43 -8.38
CA SER A 124 4.66 -2.14 -9.01
C SER A 124 3.36 -1.85 -8.28
N LEU A 125 3.39 -1.82 -6.96
CA LEU A 125 2.24 -1.47 -6.13
C LEU A 125 1.78 -0.05 -6.40
N LYS A 126 2.71 0.92 -6.42
CA LYS A 126 2.39 2.32 -6.72
C LYS A 126 1.69 2.46 -8.06
N LYS A 127 2.24 1.82 -9.10
CA LYS A 127 1.66 1.86 -10.46
C LYS A 127 0.26 1.29 -10.47
N LYS A 128 0.04 0.17 -9.78
CA LYS A 128 -1.26 -0.48 -9.74
C LYS A 128 -2.31 0.41 -9.07
N ILE A 129 -1.98 1.01 -7.94
CA ILE A 129 -2.90 1.88 -7.21
C ILE A 129 -3.27 3.10 -8.07
N MET A 130 -2.28 3.74 -8.69
CA MET A 130 -2.53 4.92 -9.54
C MET A 130 -3.35 4.55 -10.78
N SER A 131 -3.09 3.39 -11.38
CA SER A 131 -3.86 2.89 -12.53
C SER A 131 -5.33 2.65 -12.16
N ILE A 132 -5.59 2.03 -11.03
CA ILE A 132 -6.95 1.79 -10.53
C ILE A 132 -7.66 3.13 -10.28
N ALA A 133 -7.00 4.05 -9.59
CA ALA A 133 -7.59 5.36 -9.29
C ALA A 133 -7.89 6.15 -10.56
N THR A 134 -6.99 6.10 -11.55
CA THR A 134 -7.18 6.76 -12.83
C THR A 134 -8.40 6.21 -13.57
N GLU A 135 -8.52 4.90 -13.63
CA GLU A 135 -9.62 4.25 -14.33
C GLU A 135 -10.97 4.57 -13.66
N LEU A 136 -11.03 4.51 -12.34
CA LEU A 136 -12.27 4.72 -11.60
C LEU A 136 -12.63 6.19 -11.42
N SER A 137 -11.73 7.12 -11.67
CA SER A 137 -11.99 8.55 -11.60
C SER A 137 -12.58 9.13 -12.90
N LYS A 138 -12.72 8.33 -13.96
CA LYS A 138 -13.20 8.80 -15.28
C LYS A 138 -14.70 9.06 -15.35
N ASN A 139 -15.42 8.82 -14.30
CA ASN A 139 -16.87 9.00 -14.29
C ASN A 139 -17.29 10.36 -13.77
#